data_aa4faed1f67fa823715ee326d1d47416
#
_entry.id   aa4faed1f67fa823715ee326d1d47416
#
_cell.length_a   1.000
_cell.length_b   1.000
_cell.length_c   1.000
_cell.angle_alpha   90.00
_cell.angle_beta   90.00
_cell.angle_gamma   90.00
#
_symmetry.space_group_name_H-M   'P 1'
#
loop_
_entity.id
_entity.type
_entity.pdbx_description
1 polymer ?
#
loop_
_entity_poly.entity_id
_entity_poly.type
_entity_poly.pdbx_seq_one_letter_code
_entity_poly.pdbx_strand_id
1 'polypeptide(L)'
;MDILLVGTYTQHDAPAVLEKQELGKGIYLIPYNEILGDVAGTPLIIQMQNPSWVCLMKNRLFAVSESEDAAEIVEYEVGVQEERLTAEKKAGLQMPGKASCHIEKDEKVQRLFVSDYGSGDLKVIDISEAGSPKLLQEISFTGKGLDPERQEASHIHSCVLHRGDLYAADLGCDKIYSFDIDKGKLLQKETIEVRPGAGPRHMGILEK
;
A
#
# COMPACT_ATOMS: atom_id res chain seq x y z
N MET A 1 25.05 -3.09 5.74
CA MET A 1 23.94 -3.68 6.53
C MET A 1 22.66 -3.25 5.85
N ASP A 2 21.93 -4.21 5.35
CA ASP A 2 20.64 -3.96 4.73
C ASP A 2 19.55 -4.02 5.78
N ILE A 3 18.38 -3.52 5.47
CA ILE A 3 17.24 -3.51 6.38
C ILE A 3 16.04 -4.09 5.64
N LEU A 4 15.49 -5.18 6.14
CA LEU A 4 14.21 -5.70 5.69
C LEU A 4 13.10 -4.92 6.40
N LEU A 5 12.12 -4.47 5.62
CA LEU A 5 10.92 -3.83 6.12
C LEU A 5 9.77 -4.82 6.02
N VAL A 6 9.12 -5.09 7.14
CA VAL A 6 8.01 -6.05 7.21
C VAL A 6 6.82 -5.42 7.92
N GLY A 7 5.74 -5.22 7.18
CA GLY A 7 4.44 -4.87 7.75
C GLY A 7 3.71 -6.12 8.25
N THR A 8 2.87 -5.98 9.27
CA THR A 8 2.13 -7.11 9.87
C THR A 8 0.73 -6.70 10.26
N TYR A 9 -0.18 -7.67 10.34
CA TYR A 9 -1.45 -7.44 11.02
C TYR A 9 -1.25 -7.45 12.53
N THR A 10 -1.87 -6.50 13.21
CA THR A 10 -1.75 -6.28 14.66
C THR A 10 -3.10 -6.40 15.39
N GLN A 11 -4.19 -6.48 14.65
CA GLN A 11 -5.56 -6.61 15.15
C GLN A 11 -6.36 -7.54 14.24
N HIS A 12 -7.47 -8.08 14.75
CA HIS A 12 -8.35 -8.99 14.01
C HIS A 12 -9.46 -8.29 13.22
N ASP A 13 -9.41 -6.97 13.10
CA ASP A 13 -10.37 -6.15 12.36
C ASP A 13 -10.04 -5.98 10.87
N ALA A 14 -8.92 -6.56 10.40
CA ALA A 14 -8.58 -6.53 8.99
C ALA A 14 -9.25 -7.68 8.21
N PRO A 15 -9.72 -7.46 6.97
CA PRO A 15 -10.44 -8.47 6.18
C PRO A 15 -9.68 -9.78 5.94
N ALA A 16 -8.34 -9.73 5.99
CA ALA A 16 -7.48 -10.88 5.73
C ALA A 16 -7.08 -11.69 6.97
N VAL A 17 -7.45 -11.24 8.18
CA VAL A 17 -6.99 -11.87 9.43
C VAL A 17 -7.99 -12.91 9.94
N LEU A 18 -7.50 -14.13 10.20
CA LEU A 18 -8.30 -15.18 10.79
C LEU A 18 -8.32 -15.06 12.33
N GLU A 19 -9.43 -15.40 12.97
CA GLU A 19 -9.63 -15.32 14.43
C GLU A 19 -8.54 -15.98 15.28
N LYS A 20 -7.90 -17.04 14.77
CA LYS A 20 -6.87 -17.81 15.49
C LYS A 20 -5.45 -17.48 15.05
N GLN A 21 -5.25 -16.46 14.23
CA GLN A 21 -3.94 -16.07 13.74
C GLN A 21 -3.17 -15.34 14.84
N GLU A 22 -1.89 -15.68 15.03
CA GLU A 22 -0.98 -14.86 15.85
C GLU A 22 -0.71 -13.54 15.15
N LEU A 23 -0.79 -12.46 15.91
CA LEU A 23 -0.65 -11.10 15.41
C LEU A 23 0.77 -10.57 15.59
N GLY A 24 1.21 -9.75 14.66
CA GLY A 24 2.44 -8.96 14.77
C GLY A 24 2.26 -7.75 15.71
N LYS A 25 3.29 -6.88 15.74
CA LYS A 25 3.33 -5.69 16.63
C LYS A 25 3.37 -4.37 15.86
N GLY A 26 3.35 -4.42 14.53
CA GLY A 26 3.47 -3.25 13.67
C GLY A 26 4.44 -3.45 12.51
N ILE A 27 5.27 -2.43 12.22
CA ILE A 27 6.30 -2.48 11.19
C ILE A 27 7.62 -2.88 11.83
N TYR A 28 8.27 -3.89 11.26
CA TYR A 28 9.59 -4.35 11.70
C TYR A 28 10.66 -3.83 10.74
N LEU A 29 11.66 -3.16 11.27
CA LEU A 29 12.91 -2.83 10.59
C LEU A 29 13.96 -3.84 11.09
N ILE A 30 14.29 -4.80 10.25
CA ILE A 30 15.12 -5.95 10.63
C ILE A 30 16.51 -5.78 10.00
N PRO A 31 17.57 -5.55 10.79
CA PRO A 31 18.93 -5.57 10.26
C PRO A 31 19.24 -6.93 9.62
N TYR A 32 19.72 -6.92 8.39
CA TYR A 32 19.93 -8.13 7.60
C TYR A 32 21.32 -8.14 6.97
N ASN A 33 21.95 -9.31 6.97
CA ASN A 33 23.19 -9.55 6.27
C ASN A 33 22.89 -10.41 5.04
N GLU A 34 22.88 -9.81 3.85
CA GLU A 34 22.57 -10.50 2.61
C GLU A 34 23.61 -11.54 2.21
N ILE A 35 24.88 -11.40 2.67
CA ILE A 35 25.97 -12.35 2.37
C ILE A 35 25.78 -13.64 3.19
N LEU A 36 25.37 -13.51 4.46
CA LEU A 36 25.14 -14.65 5.35
C LEU A 36 23.71 -15.18 5.28
N GLY A 37 22.78 -14.41 4.74
CA GLY A 37 21.36 -14.76 4.70
C GLY A 37 20.72 -14.75 6.09
N ASP A 38 21.18 -13.91 7.03
CA ASP A 38 20.78 -13.98 8.43
C ASP A 38 20.47 -12.59 9.02
N VAL A 39 19.74 -12.58 10.13
CA VAL A 39 19.42 -11.37 10.91
C VAL A 39 20.68 -10.87 11.62
N ALA A 40 21.05 -9.63 11.37
CA ALA A 40 22.33 -9.05 11.81
C ALA A 40 22.23 -8.22 13.09
N GLY A 41 21.06 -8.19 13.77
CA GLY A 41 20.88 -7.38 14.99
C GLY A 41 19.46 -7.40 15.53
N THR A 42 19.19 -6.54 16.51
CA THR A 42 17.85 -6.42 17.10
C THR A 42 16.93 -5.60 16.21
N PRO A 43 15.76 -6.12 15.81
CA PRO A 43 14.79 -5.36 15.05
C PRO A 43 14.26 -4.13 15.81
N LEU A 44 14.06 -3.03 15.10
CA LEU A 44 13.23 -1.91 15.57
C LEU A 44 11.78 -2.17 15.18
N ILE A 45 10.87 -2.01 16.12
CA ILE A 45 9.43 -2.17 15.88
C ILE A 45 8.75 -0.81 15.98
N ILE A 46 8.07 -0.40 14.90
CA ILE A 46 7.20 0.77 14.89
C ILE A 46 5.77 0.29 15.14
N GLN A 47 5.17 0.73 16.25
CA GLN A 47 3.78 0.37 16.54
C GLN A 47 2.83 1.13 15.61
N MET A 48 2.02 0.38 14.88
CA MET A 48 0.98 0.89 13.99
C MET A 48 -0.11 -0.18 13.85
N GLN A 49 -1.35 0.24 13.67
CA GLN A 49 -2.47 -0.68 13.44
C GLN A 49 -2.40 -1.23 12.02
N ASN A 50 -2.38 -2.55 11.89
CA ASN A 50 -2.45 -3.30 10.63
C ASN A 50 -1.64 -2.69 9.47
N PRO A 51 -0.33 -2.41 9.61
CA PRO A 51 0.48 -1.90 8.51
C PRO A 51 0.75 -3.01 7.49
N SER A 52 -0.26 -3.38 6.70
CA SER A 52 -0.19 -4.49 5.74
C SER A 52 0.71 -4.19 4.54
N TRP A 53 0.91 -2.91 4.21
CA TRP A 53 1.83 -2.48 3.16
C TRP A 53 2.73 -1.32 3.59
N VAL A 54 4.01 -1.42 3.23
CA VAL A 54 5.03 -0.41 3.51
C VAL A 54 5.79 -0.04 2.24
N CYS A 55 6.16 1.22 2.11
CA CYS A 55 6.88 1.75 0.95
C CYS A 55 7.99 2.69 1.41
N LEU A 56 9.22 2.45 0.96
CA LEU A 56 10.38 3.29 1.31
C LEU A 56 10.79 4.17 0.13
N MET A 57 10.99 5.47 0.40
CA MET A 57 11.57 6.45 -0.51
C MET A 57 12.72 7.16 0.20
N LYS A 58 13.97 6.75 -0.08
CA LYS A 58 15.15 7.20 0.67
C LYS A 58 15.03 6.87 2.16
N ASN A 59 14.89 7.88 3.02
CA ASN A 59 14.70 7.74 4.47
C ASN A 59 13.24 7.97 4.92
N ARG A 60 12.31 8.16 3.97
CA ARG A 60 10.88 8.33 4.25
C ARG A 60 10.17 7.00 4.06
N LEU A 61 9.64 6.46 5.14
CA LEU A 61 8.85 5.24 5.16
C LEU A 61 7.37 5.62 5.22
N PHE A 62 6.61 5.13 4.25
CA PHE A 62 5.15 5.27 4.22
C PHE A 62 4.51 3.92 4.50
N ALA A 63 3.46 3.93 5.29
CA ALA A 63 2.68 2.73 5.60
C ALA A 63 1.20 3.05 5.56
N VAL A 64 0.39 2.12 5.06
CA VAL A 64 -1.07 2.18 5.15
C VAL A 64 -1.56 1.33 6.31
N SER A 65 -2.70 1.70 6.87
CA SER A 65 -3.43 0.90 7.86
C SER A 65 -4.60 0.19 7.18
N GLU A 66 -4.55 -1.15 7.14
CA GLU A 66 -5.64 -1.95 6.62
C GLU A 66 -6.66 -2.23 7.73
N SER A 67 -7.54 -1.26 7.95
CA SER A 67 -8.61 -1.30 8.95
C SER A 67 -9.97 -1.15 8.28
N GLU A 68 -10.97 -1.85 8.79
CA GLU A 68 -12.35 -1.74 8.27
C GLU A 68 -13.02 -0.41 8.60
N ASP A 69 -12.49 0.32 9.57
CA ASP A 69 -13.10 1.57 10.05
C ASP A 69 -12.55 2.82 9.37
N ALA A 70 -11.33 2.75 8.78
CA ALA A 70 -10.65 3.92 8.24
C ALA A 70 -9.62 3.58 7.17
N ALA A 71 -9.32 4.56 6.32
CA ALA A 71 -8.15 4.60 5.45
C ALA A 71 -7.15 5.61 6.01
N GLU A 72 -5.92 5.16 6.30
CA GLU A 72 -4.86 6.02 6.81
C GLU A 72 -3.54 5.71 6.08
N ILE A 73 -2.77 6.76 5.81
CA ILE A 73 -1.36 6.64 5.45
C ILE A 73 -0.51 7.41 6.47
N VAL A 74 0.57 6.79 6.93
CA VAL A 74 1.49 7.37 7.92
C VAL A 74 2.87 7.49 7.32
N GLU A 75 3.53 8.64 7.54
CA GLU A 75 4.91 8.91 7.17
C GLU A 75 5.81 8.85 8.40
N TYR A 76 6.88 8.08 8.27
CA TYR A 76 7.99 8.02 9.24
C TYR A 76 9.29 8.45 8.57
N GLU A 77 10.15 9.12 9.30
CA GLU A 77 11.56 9.24 8.96
C GLU A 77 12.33 8.10 9.63
N VAL A 78 13.04 7.32 8.81
CA VAL A 78 13.83 6.18 9.30
C VAL A 78 15.31 6.41 9.03
N GLY A 79 16.16 5.91 9.92
CA GLY A 79 17.59 6.12 9.80
C GLY A 79 18.40 5.26 10.76
N VAL A 80 19.71 5.55 10.80
CA VAL A 80 20.65 4.92 11.73
C VAL A 80 21.40 6.03 12.47
N GLN A 81 21.36 6.00 13.78
CA GLN A 81 22.12 6.90 14.67
C GLN A 81 22.89 6.07 15.68
N GLU A 82 24.19 6.31 15.85
CA GLU A 82 25.05 5.58 16.77
C GLU A 82 24.89 4.04 16.63
N GLU A 83 24.88 3.56 15.38
CA GLU A 83 24.70 2.14 15.01
C GLU A 83 23.32 1.54 15.38
N ARG A 84 22.35 2.37 15.78
CA ARG A 84 20.99 1.94 16.10
C ARG A 84 20.00 2.42 15.06
N LEU A 85 19.05 1.56 14.72
CA LEU A 85 17.91 1.94 13.90
C LEU A 85 17.05 2.97 14.63
N THR A 86 16.61 3.98 13.90
CA THR A 86 15.70 5.01 14.40
C THR A 86 14.51 5.15 13.49
N ALA A 87 13.36 5.48 14.06
CA ALA A 87 12.15 5.82 13.33
C ALA A 87 11.38 6.90 14.11
N GLU A 88 10.97 7.94 13.40
CA GLU A 88 10.19 9.04 13.94
C GLU A 88 8.94 9.27 13.09
N LYS A 89 7.74 9.27 13.70
CA LYS A 89 6.51 9.64 12.99
C LYS A 89 6.54 11.11 12.63
N LYS A 90 6.41 11.43 11.35
CA LYS A 90 6.38 12.81 10.84
C LYS A 90 4.97 13.29 10.58
N ALA A 91 4.11 12.43 10.04
CA ALA A 91 2.72 12.78 9.74
C ALA A 91 1.82 11.54 9.70
N GLY A 92 0.52 11.78 9.82
CA GLY A 92 -0.54 10.85 9.48
C GLY A 92 -1.60 11.59 8.68
N LEU A 93 -2.12 10.97 7.63
CA LEU A 93 -3.22 11.48 6.83
C LEU A 93 -4.37 10.48 6.88
N GLN A 94 -5.46 10.89 7.54
CA GLN A 94 -6.74 10.18 7.45
C GLN A 94 -7.40 10.52 6.13
N MET A 95 -7.95 9.52 5.46
CA MET A 95 -8.56 9.64 4.14
C MET A 95 -9.99 9.07 4.18
N PRO A 96 -10.86 9.48 3.26
CA PRO A 96 -12.11 8.75 3.03
C PRO A 96 -11.82 7.28 2.68
N GLY A 97 -12.82 6.40 2.83
CA GLY A 97 -12.69 4.99 2.53
C GLY A 97 -12.15 4.15 3.67
N LYS A 98 -11.76 2.91 3.39
CA LYS A 98 -11.32 1.93 4.39
C LYS A 98 -10.47 0.82 3.80
N ALA A 99 -9.73 0.13 4.68
CA ALA A 99 -8.88 -1.01 4.36
C ALA A 99 -7.89 -0.72 3.22
N SER A 100 -7.07 0.34 3.40
CA SER A 100 -5.94 0.62 2.51
C SER A 100 -4.93 -0.52 2.57
N CYS A 101 -4.65 -1.18 1.44
CA CYS A 101 -3.87 -2.42 1.40
C CYS A 101 -2.63 -2.38 0.50
N HIS A 102 -2.44 -1.32 -0.28
CA HIS A 102 -1.29 -1.22 -1.20
C HIS A 102 -0.87 0.22 -1.44
N ILE A 103 0.45 0.43 -1.62
CA ILE A 103 1.05 1.71 -2.03
C ILE A 103 1.96 1.47 -3.22
N GLU A 104 1.72 2.16 -4.32
CA GLU A 104 2.68 2.35 -5.42
C GLU A 104 3.26 3.76 -5.35
N LYS A 105 4.50 3.94 -5.78
CA LYS A 105 5.20 5.23 -5.70
C LYS A 105 5.65 5.76 -7.05
N ASP A 106 5.54 7.07 -7.24
CA ASP A 106 6.26 7.79 -8.28
C ASP A 106 7.25 8.78 -7.63
N GLU A 107 8.51 8.37 -7.57
CA GLU A 107 9.57 9.19 -6.97
C GLU A 107 9.87 10.47 -7.77
N LYS A 108 9.60 10.49 -9.09
CA LYS A 108 9.91 11.62 -9.96
C LYS A 108 9.00 12.81 -9.68
N VAL A 109 7.72 12.53 -9.48
CA VAL A 109 6.71 13.57 -9.22
C VAL A 109 6.27 13.64 -7.76
N GLN A 110 6.89 12.84 -6.89
CA GLN A 110 6.60 12.78 -5.45
C GLN A 110 5.13 12.51 -5.18
N ARG A 111 4.65 11.36 -5.70
CA ARG A 111 3.28 10.88 -5.52
C ARG A 111 3.28 9.45 -4.98
N LEU A 112 2.26 9.17 -4.18
CA LEU A 112 1.86 7.81 -3.85
C LEU A 112 0.47 7.55 -4.40
N PHE A 113 0.28 6.31 -4.86
CA PHE A 113 -1.01 5.77 -5.28
C PHE A 113 -1.40 4.71 -4.25
N VAL A 114 -2.53 4.93 -3.58
CA VAL A 114 -3.01 4.06 -2.50
C VAL A 114 -4.26 3.34 -2.97
N SER A 115 -4.26 2.01 -2.81
CA SER A 115 -5.40 1.15 -3.13
C SER A 115 -6.13 0.78 -1.85
N ASP A 116 -7.46 0.97 -1.84
CA ASP A 116 -8.33 0.60 -0.74
C ASP A 116 -9.17 -0.61 -1.13
N TYR A 117 -8.95 -1.72 -0.44
CA TYR A 117 -9.69 -2.94 -0.63
C TYR A 117 -11.16 -2.79 -0.19
N GLY A 118 -11.37 -2.26 1.01
CA GLY A 118 -12.69 -2.26 1.64
C GLY A 118 -13.69 -1.30 1.01
N SER A 119 -13.25 -0.19 0.42
CA SER A 119 -14.12 0.80 -0.23
C SER A 119 -14.03 0.80 -1.76
N GLY A 120 -13.08 0.07 -2.35
CA GLY A 120 -12.90 0.03 -3.80
C GLY A 120 -12.38 1.34 -4.39
N ASP A 121 -11.53 2.06 -3.65
CA ASP A 121 -11.02 3.35 -4.06
C ASP A 121 -9.54 3.30 -4.47
N LEU A 122 -9.17 4.19 -5.38
CA LEU A 122 -7.80 4.50 -5.74
C LEU A 122 -7.52 5.96 -5.43
N LYS A 123 -6.46 6.23 -4.67
CA LYS A 123 -6.12 7.59 -4.21
C LYS A 123 -4.77 8.05 -4.70
N VAL A 124 -4.65 9.34 -4.95
CA VAL A 124 -3.39 10.01 -5.27
C VAL A 124 -3.00 10.92 -4.11
N ILE A 125 -1.82 10.69 -3.55
CA ILE A 125 -1.30 11.44 -2.41
C ILE A 125 -0.08 12.25 -2.86
N ASP A 126 -0.09 13.54 -2.60
CA ASP A 126 1.09 14.41 -2.72
C ASP A 126 1.99 14.26 -1.50
N ILE A 127 3.25 13.96 -1.74
CA ILE A 127 4.29 13.83 -0.71
C ILE A 127 5.50 14.73 -1.01
N SER A 128 5.32 15.76 -1.84
CA SER A 128 6.39 16.69 -2.21
C SER A 128 6.94 17.47 -1.01
N GLU A 129 6.11 17.73 -0.01
CA GLU A 129 6.47 18.35 1.26
C GLU A 129 6.58 17.25 2.34
N ALA A 130 7.78 17.06 2.89
CA ALA A 130 8.01 16.07 3.95
C ALA A 130 7.20 16.40 5.20
N GLY A 131 6.58 15.37 5.80
CA GLY A 131 5.72 15.54 6.97
C GLY A 131 4.36 16.22 6.67
N SER A 132 3.97 16.35 5.41
CA SER A 132 2.72 17.02 5.02
C SER A 132 2.05 16.31 3.82
N PRO A 133 1.73 15.02 3.93
CA PRO A 133 1.03 14.31 2.85
C PRO A 133 -0.37 14.90 2.65
N LYS A 134 -0.80 15.00 1.38
CA LYS A 134 -2.08 15.62 1.00
C LYS A 134 -2.82 14.75 -0.01
N LEU A 135 -4.08 14.48 0.24
CA LEU A 135 -4.95 13.81 -0.74
C LEU A 135 -5.23 14.77 -1.91
N LEU A 136 -4.83 14.38 -3.12
CA LEU A 136 -5.06 15.18 -4.35
C LEU A 136 -6.28 14.69 -5.13
N GLN A 137 -6.51 13.38 -5.13
CA GLN A 137 -7.58 12.77 -5.91
C GLN A 137 -8.01 11.47 -5.26
N GLU A 138 -9.29 11.18 -5.37
CA GLU A 138 -9.92 9.91 -5.06
C GLU A 138 -10.78 9.48 -6.26
N ILE A 139 -10.69 8.22 -6.63
CA ILE A 139 -11.49 7.60 -7.68
C ILE A 139 -12.13 6.36 -7.07
N SER A 140 -13.46 6.36 -6.99
CA SER A 140 -14.24 5.23 -6.47
C SER A 140 -14.74 4.36 -7.62
N PHE A 141 -14.63 3.05 -7.47
CA PHE A 141 -15.14 2.08 -8.43
C PHE A 141 -16.32 1.32 -7.83
N THR A 142 -17.19 0.87 -8.72
CA THR A 142 -18.38 0.11 -8.33
C THR A 142 -18.58 -1.07 -9.28
N GLY A 143 -19.12 -2.13 -8.76
CA GLY A 143 -19.40 -3.34 -9.51
C GLY A 143 -19.33 -4.57 -8.63
N LYS A 144 -19.36 -5.75 -9.23
CA LYS A 144 -19.23 -7.04 -8.56
C LYS A 144 -18.80 -8.11 -9.56
N GLY A 145 -18.21 -9.19 -9.06
CA GLY A 145 -17.85 -10.37 -9.84
C GLY A 145 -18.76 -11.57 -9.57
N LEU A 146 -18.24 -12.76 -9.85
CA LEU A 146 -19.00 -14.01 -9.71
C LEU A 146 -18.99 -14.59 -8.30
N ASP A 147 -17.94 -14.32 -7.52
CA ASP A 147 -17.81 -14.85 -6.16
C ASP A 147 -18.57 -13.94 -5.18
N PRO A 148 -19.68 -14.41 -4.59
CA PRO A 148 -20.50 -13.57 -3.72
C PRO A 148 -19.84 -13.26 -2.36
N GLU A 149 -18.77 -13.97 -1.98
CA GLU A 149 -18.06 -13.74 -0.71
C GLU A 149 -16.83 -12.85 -0.89
N ARG A 150 -16.26 -12.83 -2.11
CA ARG A 150 -15.00 -12.11 -2.38
C ARG A 150 -15.14 -11.01 -3.44
N GLN A 151 -16.24 -10.99 -4.18
CA GLN A 151 -16.50 -10.09 -5.29
C GLN A 151 -17.90 -9.45 -5.19
N GLU A 152 -18.36 -9.22 -3.96
CA GLU A 152 -19.66 -8.58 -3.68
C GLU A 152 -19.65 -7.08 -4.05
N ALA A 153 -18.46 -6.48 -4.12
CA ALA A 153 -18.22 -5.09 -4.49
C ALA A 153 -16.90 -4.94 -5.24
N SER A 154 -16.57 -3.73 -5.70
CA SER A 154 -15.24 -3.37 -6.18
C SER A 154 -14.23 -3.41 -5.03
N HIS A 155 -13.06 -4.00 -5.28
CA HIS A 155 -11.95 -4.12 -4.33
C HIS A 155 -10.64 -3.80 -5.06
N ILE A 156 -10.22 -2.52 -5.06
CA ILE A 156 -8.93 -2.14 -5.62
C ILE A 156 -7.82 -2.69 -4.72
N HIS A 157 -7.11 -3.70 -5.21
CA HIS A 157 -6.15 -4.45 -4.40
C HIS A 157 -4.71 -4.01 -4.55
N SER A 158 -4.32 -3.64 -5.75
CA SER A 158 -2.96 -3.15 -6.02
C SER A 158 -2.94 -2.24 -7.24
N CYS A 159 -1.89 -1.43 -7.33
CA CYS A 159 -1.57 -0.71 -8.53
C CYS A 159 -0.09 -0.86 -8.88
N VAL A 160 0.27 -0.63 -10.14
CA VAL A 160 1.65 -0.65 -10.62
C VAL A 160 1.87 0.46 -11.63
N LEU A 161 2.97 1.19 -11.47
CA LEU A 161 3.41 2.25 -12.38
C LEU A 161 4.33 1.66 -13.44
N HIS A 162 4.01 1.89 -14.72
CA HIS A 162 4.85 1.45 -15.83
C HIS A 162 4.85 2.48 -16.96
N ARG A 163 6.04 2.97 -17.33
CA ARG A 163 6.27 3.92 -18.44
C ARG A 163 5.39 5.18 -18.42
N GLY A 164 5.01 5.63 -17.22
CA GLY A 164 4.18 6.81 -17.02
C GLY A 164 2.67 6.54 -16.93
N ASP A 165 2.23 5.30 -17.17
CA ASP A 165 0.85 4.85 -16.95
C ASP A 165 0.75 4.13 -15.60
N LEU A 166 -0.38 4.29 -14.94
CA LEU A 166 -0.73 3.52 -13.74
C LEU A 166 -1.78 2.46 -14.12
N TYR A 167 -1.58 1.25 -13.63
CA TYR A 167 -2.54 0.15 -13.76
C TYR A 167 -3.03 -0.22 -12.37
N ALA A 168 -4.35 -0.39 -12.20
CA ALA A 168 -4.96 -0.78 -10.93
C ALA A 168 -5.79 -2.06 -11.10
N ALA A 169 -5.55 -3.05 -10.25
CA ALA A 169 -6.27 -4.31 -10.24
C ALA A 169 -7.48 -4.23 -9.31
N ASP A 170 -8.66 -4.49 -9.87
CA ASP A 170 -9.92 -4.63 -9.14
C ASP A 170 -10.26 -6.12 -8.98
N LEU A 171 -9.96 -6.65 -7.82
CA LEU A 171 -10.24 -8.05 -7.48
C LEU A 171 -11.75 -8.33 -7.50
N GLY A 172 -12.54 -7.36 -7.03
CA GLY A 172 -13.99 -7.54 -6.88
C GLY A 172 -14.74 -7.52 -8.19
N CYS A 173 -14.20 -6.87 -9.23
CA CYS A 173 -14.90 -6.70 -10.52
C CYS A 173 -14.26 -7.45 -11.69
N ASP A 174 -13.20 -8.24 -11.48
CA ASP A 174 -12.45 -8.92 -12.54
C ASP A 174 -11.91 -7.94 -13.59
N LYS A 175 -11.36 -6.80 -13.17
CA LYS A 175 -10.91 -5.72 -14.04
C LYS A 175 -9.51 -5.23 -13.70
N ILE A 176 -8.86 -4.68 -14.72
CA ILE A 176 -7.66 -3.86 -14.56
C ILE A 176 -7.94 -2.52 -15.24
N TYR A 177 -7.83 -1.43 -14.49
CA TYR A 177 -7.99 -0.08 -15.02
C TYR A 177 -6.63 0.50 -15.37
N SER A 178 -6.51 1.20 -16.49
CA SER A 178 -5.31 1.95 -16.85
C SER A 178 -5.57 3.45 -16.84
N PHE A 179 -4.53 4.21 -16.47
CA PHE A 179 -4.60 5.66 -16.31
C PHE A 179 -3.37 6.32 -16.90
N ASP A 180 -3.57 7.43 -17.61
CA ASP A 180 -2.54 8.45 -17.81
C ASP A 180 -2.35 9.23 -16.51
N ILE A 181 -1.11 9.73 -16.29
CA ILE A 181 -0.81 10.64 -15.19
C ILE A 181 -0.56 12.03 -15.77
N ASP A 182 -1.52 12.93 -15.60
CA ASP A 182 -1.39 14.34 -16.00
C ASP A 182 -1.30 15.24 -14.77
N LYS A 183 -0.18 15.98 -14.64
CA LYS A 183 0.06 16.92 -13.53
C LYS A 183 -0.17 16.29 -12.13
N GLY A 184 0.12 15.00 -12.00
CA GLY A 184 -0.05 14.23 -10.77
C GLY A 184 -1.49 13.80 -10.50
N LYS A 185 -2.39 13.87 -11.47
CA LYS A 185 -3.74 13.30 -11.41
C LYS A 185 -3.87 12.14 -12.39
N LEU A 186 -4.75 11.21 -12.04
CA LEU A 186 -5.07 10.06 -12.87
C LEU A 186 -6.24 10.39 -13.81
N LEU A 187 -6.04 10.12 -15.10
CA LEU A 187 -7.06 10.19 -16.14
C LEU A 187 -7.26 8.78 -16.66
N GLN A 188 -8.43 8.20 -16.42
CA GLN A 188 -8.73 6.83 -16.86
C GLN A 188 -8.69 6.73 -18.39
N LYS A 189 -7.96 5.71 -18.90
CA LYS A 189 -7.81 5.41 -20.33
C LYS A 189 -8.69 4.23 -20.72
N GLU A 190 -8.35 3.05 -20.21
CA GLU A 190 -8.95 1.79 -20.60
C GLU A 190 -9.36 0.96 -19.40
N THR A 191 -10.25 0.03 -19.65
CA THR A 191 -10.62 -1.03 -18.73
C THR A 191 -10.34 -2.36 -19.42
N ILE A 192 -9.51 -3.18 -18.81
CA ILE A 192 -9.17 -4.53 -19.28
C ILE A 192 -9.99 -5.49 -18.44
N GLU A 193 -10.87 -6.24 -19.09
CA GLU A 193 -11.61 -7.32 -18.43
C GLU A 193 -10.77 -8.58 -18.39
N VAL A 194 -10.67 -9.20 -17.23
CA VAL A 194 -10.06 -10.51 -17.09
C VAL A 194 -11.14 -11.58 -17.00
N ARG A 195 -10.72 -12.85 -16.99
CA ARG A 195 -11.67 -13.95 -16.91
C ARG A 195 -12.59 -13.80 -15.68
N PRO A 196 -13.90 -13.94 -15.82
CA PRO A 196 -14.82 -13.86 -14.68
C PRO A 196 -14.46 -14.84 -13.54
N GLY A 197 -14.45 -14.35 -12.32
CA GLY A 197 -14.01 -15.08 -11.13
C GLY A 197 -12.49 -15.19 -10.97
N ALA A 198 -11.69 -14.47 -11.77
CA ALA A 198 -10.22 -14.50 -11.66
C ALA A 198 -9.68 -13.71 -10.48
N GLY A 199 -10.35 -12.64 -10.05
CA GLY A 199 -9.97 -11.81 -8.92
C GLY A 199 -8.54 -11.29 -9.02
N PRO A 200 -8.18 -10.42 -9.99
CA PRO A 200 -6.81 -9.93 -10.15
C PRO A 200 -6.37 -9.20 -8.88
N ARG A 201 -5.24 -9.61 -8.31
CA ARG A 201 -4.79 -9.15 -6.99
C ARG A 201 -3.52 -8.32 -7.07
N HIS A 202 -2.45 -8.90 -7.60
CA HIS A 202 -1.18 -8.24 -7.79
C HIS A 202 -0.72 -8.37 -9.24
N MET A 203 0.06 -7.39 -9.68
CA MET A 203 0.61 -7.35 -11.03
C MET A 203 2.13 -7.23 -10.99
N GLY A 204 2.79 -7.80 -11.98
CA GLY A 204 4.20 -7.60 -12.25
C GLY A 204 4.39 -7.22 -13.72
N ILE A 205 5.41 -6.43 -14.02
CA ILE A 205 5.76 -6.03 -15.38
C ILE A 205 6.89 -6.92 -15.88
N LEU A 206 6.68 -7.57 -17.03
CA LEU A 206 7.72 -8.28 -17.76
C LEU A 206 8.16 -7.40 -18.95
N GLU A 207 9.37 -6.89 -18.88
CA GLU A 207 9.98 -6.19 -20.02
C GLU A 207 10.67 -7.20 -20.95
N LYS A 208 10.54 -6.97 -22.27
CA LYS A 208 11.17 -7.78 -23.31
C LYS A 208 12.44 -7.11 -23.79
#